data_3acec4fdc2ba6cd1ea413dccd7e50bf9
#
_entry.id   3acec4fdc2ba6cd1ea413dccd7e50bf9
#
_cell.length_a   1.000
_cell.length_b   1.000
_cell.length_c   1.000
_cell.angle_alpha   90.00
_cell.angle_beta   90.00
_cell.angle_gamma   90.00
#
_symmetry.space_group_name_H-M   'P 1'
#
loop_
_entity.id
_entity.type
_entity.pdbx_description
1 polymer ?
#
loop_
_entity_poly.entity_id
_entity_poly.type
_entity_poly.pdbx_seq_one_letter_code
_entity_poly.pdbx_strand_id
1 'polypeptide(L)'
;EIAPLLAFFNVDSKYVKILGTEKFNSKEIKNEPSLEEAWFPAIVSKNEQNFRLYWQKIWGDDVNYFSNAGFDSGNIGINYVNNQKDGSSFLKNISGPITGLTLKSGGYVKKPINVMQIESLGKLTNIKKCSNFKN
;
A
#
# COMPACT_ATOMS: atom_id res chain seq x y z
N GLU A 1 -11.82 19.77 -4.88
CA GLU A 1 -11.94 18.32 -5.03
C GLU A 1 -12.55 18.01 -6.40
N ILE A 2 -11.85 17.24 -7.24
CA ILE A 2 -12.21 17.02 -8.66
C ILE A 2 -13.23 15.87 -8.81
N ALA A 3 -13.21 14.87 -7.92
CA ALA A 3 -13.99 13.66 -8.07
C ALA A 3 -15.50 13.89 -8.24
N PRO A 4 -16.19 14.72 -7.43
CA PRO A 4 -17.61 15.01 -7.65
C PRO A 4 -17.92 15.74 -8.96
N LEU A 5 -16.93 16.47 -9.51
CA LEU A 5 -17.10 17.14 -10.80
C LEU A 5 -17.14 16.18 -11.98
N LEU A 6 -16.53 14.98 -11.85
CA LEU A 6 -16.58 13.97 -12.89
C LEU A 6 -18.01 13.55 -13.19
N ALA A 7 -18.80 13.31 -12.13
CA ALA A 7 -20.21 12.98 -12.26
C ALA A 7 -21.01 14.15 -12.89
N PHE A 8 -20.71 15.38 -12.49
CA PHE A 8 -21.35 16.58 -13.04
C PHE A 8 -21.10 16.74 -14.55
N PHE A 9 -19.91 16.38 -15.02
CA PHE A 9 -19.56 16.41 -16.45
C PHE A 9 -19.88 15.13 -17.19
N ASN A 10 -20.68 14.23 -16.62
CA ASN A 10 -21.03 12.92 -17.20
C ASN A 10 -19.83 12.06 -17.57
N VAL A 11 -18.74 12.16 -16.82
CA VAL A 11 -17.60 11.26 -16.94
C VAL A 11 -17.96 9.97 -16.20
N ASP A 12 -18.41 8.98 -16.96
CA ASP A 12 -18.83 7.69 -16.43
C ASP A 12 -17.64 6.70 -16.44
N SER A 13 -17.41 6.07 -15.30
CA SER A 13 -16.36 5.04 -15.11
C SER A 13 -16.50 3.85 -16.07
N LYS A 14 -17.69 3.65 -16.66
CA LYS A 14 -17.93 2.65 -17.71
C LYS A 14 -17.16 2.93 -19.00
N TYR A 15 -16.96 4.19 -19.31
CA TYR A 15 -16.30 4.64 -20.55
C TYR A 15 -14.88 5.14 -20.34
N VAL A 16 -14.58 5.60 -19.13
CA VAL A 16 -13.27 6.19 -18.78
C VAL A 16 -12.71 5.51 -17.56
N LYS A 17 -11.58 4.83 -17.69
CA LYS A 17 -10.91 4.23 -16.54
C LYS A 17 -10.17 5.29 -15.76
N ILE A 18 -10.61 5.54 -14.52
CA ILE A 18 -9.98 6.48 -13.60
C ILE A 18 -8.80 5.79 -12.92
N LEU A 19 -7.64 6.42 -12.97
CA LEU A 19 -6.43 5.94 -12.31
C LEU A 19 -6.06 6.91 -11.20
N GLY A 20 -5.86 6.37 -10.01
CA GLY A 20 -5.49 7.13 -8.82
C GLY A 20 -4.12 6.79 -8.29
N THR A 21 -3.72 7.50 -7.25
CA THR A 21 -2.53 7.22 -6.46
C THR A 21 -2.90 6.40 -5.21
N GLU A 22 -1.91 5.99 -4.41
CA GLU A 22 -2.11 5.32 -3.12
C GLU A 22 -3.07 6.10 -2.18
N LYS A 23 -3.21 7.41 -2.36
CA LYS A 23 -4.15 8.25 -1.60
C LYS A 23 -5.62 7.83 -1.77
N PHE A 24 -5.95 7.11 -2.85
CA PHE A 24 -7.30 6.56 -3.06
C PHE A 24 -7.69 5.51 -1.99
N ASN A 25 -6.72 5.01 -1.23
CA ASN A 25 -6.98 4.11 -0.10
C ASN A 25 -7.52 4.84 1.16
N SER A 26 -7.64 6.17 1.15
CA SER A 26 -8.26 6.88 2.28
C SER A 26 -9.75 6.58 2.36
N LYS A 27 -10.31 6.64 3.58
CA LYS A 27 -11.73 6.34 3.82
C LYS A 27 -12.65 7.31 3.07
N GLU A 28 -12.26 8.56 2.99
CA GLU A 28 -13.01 9.63 2.35
C GLU A 28 -13.09 9.41 0.84
N ILE A 29 -11.96 9.07 0.21
CA ILE A 29 -11.87 8.94 -1.25
C ILE A 29 -12.52 7.65 -1.73
N LYS A 30 -12.26 6.52 -1.06
CA LYS A 30 -12.82 5.24 -1.52
C LYS A 30 -14.33 5.11 -1.35
N ASN A 31 -14.95 5.96 -0.52
CA ASN A 31 -16.40 6.02 -0.36
C ASN A 31 -17.05 7.03 -1.31
N GLU A 32 -16.30 7.68 -2.19
CA GLU A 32 -16.82 8.63 -3.18
C GLU A 32 -17.44 7.85 -4.37
N PRO A 33 -18.76 7.94 -4.60
CA PRO A 33 -19.44 7.15 -5.63
C PRO A 33 -18.91 7.38 -7.04
N SER A 34 -18.45 8.59 -7.35
CA SER A 34 -17.89 8.95 -8.66
C SER A 34 -16.55 8.26 -8.96
N LEU A 35 -15.95 7.61 -7.96
CA LEU A 35 -14.71 6.86 -8.09
C LEU A 35 -14.90 5.33 -8.06
N GLU A 36 -16.14 4.84 -8.12
CA GLU A 36 -16.38 3.42 -8.33
C GLU A 36 -15.66 2.95 -9.60
N GLU A 37 -15.12 1.74 -9.56
CA GLU A 37 -14.27 1.13 -10.60
C GLU A 37 -12.92 1.81 -10.83
N ALA A 38 -12.57 2.88 -10.12
CA ALA A 38 -11.24 3.47 -10.20
C ALA A 38 -10.15 2.50 -9.73
N TRP A 39 -8.99 2.53 -10.39
CA TRP A 39 -7.83 1.72 -10.05
C TRP A 39 -6.74 2.56 -9.39
N PHE A 40 -6.07 1.99 -8.42
CA PHE A 40 -4.95 2.65 -7.76
C PHE A 40 -3.94 1.62 -7.22
N PRO A 41 -2.65 1.99 -7.12
CA PRO A 41 -1.66 1.15 -6.49
C PRO A 41 -1.80 1.20 -4.96
N ALA A 42 -1.78 0.05 -4.31
CA ALA A 42 -1.74 -0.03 -2.86
C ALA A 42 -0.89 -1.21 -2.37
N ILE A 43 -0.34 -1.05 -1.17
CA ILE A 43 0.16 -2.18 -0.42
C ILE A 43 -1.02 -2.73 0.37
N VAL A 44 -1.34 -4.00 0.11
CA VAL A 44 -2.39 -4.69 0.87
C VAL A 44 -1.78 -5.97 1.42
N SER A 45 -1.56 -6.01 2.70
CA SER A 45 -1.09 -7.19 3.40
C SER A 45 -1.95 -7.44 4.64
N LYS A 46 -2.03 -8.70 5.05
CA LYS A 46 -2.69 -9.04 6.32
C LYS A 46 -1.99 -8.38 7.51
N ASN A 47 -0.69 -8.24 7.44
CA ASN A 47 0.11 -7.63 8.49
C ASN A 47 -0.17 -6.13 8.60
N GLU A 48 -0.39 -5.43 7.48
CA GLU A 48 -0.79 -4.03 7.50
C GLU A 48 -2.14 -3.82 8.18
N GLN A 49 -3.10 -4.70 7.89
CA GLN A 49 -4.41 -4.63 8.53
C GLN A 49 -4.32 -4.84 10.05
N ASN A 50 -3.55 -5.85 10.48
CA ASN A 50 -3.32 -6.10 11.91
C ASN A 50 -2.59 -4.93 12.59
N PHE A 51 -1.61 -4.35 11.91
CA PHE A 51 -0.87 -3.19 12.41
C PHE A 51 -1.78 -1.97 12.54
N ARG A 52 -2.66 -1.73 11.58
CA ARG A 52 -3.66 -0.65 11.65
C ARG A 52 -4.55 -0.78 12.90
N LEU A 53 -5.06 -1.98 13.16
CA LEU A 53 -5.89 -2.22 14.35
C LEU A 53 -5.10 -2.01 15.66
N TYR A 54 -3.85 -2.47 15.69
CA TYR A 54 -2.96 -2.28 16.82
C TYR A 54 -2.63 -0.80 17.06
N TRP A 55 -2.30 -0.08 15.99
CA TRP A 55 -1.99 1.35 16.02
C TRP A 55 -3.16 2.16 16.54
N GLN A 56 -4.34 1.93 15.98
CA GLN A 56 -5.57 2.62 16.37
C GLN A 56 -5.91 2.40 17.86
N LYS A 57 -5.66 1.18 18.36
CA LYS A 57 -5.86 0.86 19.79
C LYS A 57 -4.95 1.66 20.72
N ILE A 58 -3.72 1.94 20.29
CA ILE A 58 -2.72 2.62 21.13
C ILE A 58 -2.82 4.14 21.00
N TRP A 59 -2.96 4.63 19.78
CA TRP A 59 -2.83 6.05 19.47
C TRP A 59 -4.16 6.75 19.17
N GLY A 60 -5.23 6.01 18.96
CA GLY A 60 -6.56 6.55 18.65
C GLY A 60 -6.72 7.05 17.21
N ASP A 61 -5.66 7.11 16.43
CA ASP A 61 -5.62 7.65 15.09
C ASP A 61 -5.43 6.56 14.03
N ASP A 62 -5.75 6.89 12.78
CA ASP A 62 -5.48 6.02 11.64
C ASP A 62 -3.98 6.00 11.29
N VAL A 63 -3.53 4.82 10.87
CA VAL A 63 -2.18 4.62 10.34
C VAL A 63 -2.00 5.40 9.05
N ASN A 64 -0.92 6.14 8.94
CA ASN A 64 -0.51 6.78 7.70
C ASN A 64 0.72 6.08 7.09
N TYR A 65 1.09 6.53 5.89
CA TYR A 65 2.25 5.99 5.19
C TYR A 65 3.54 6.04 6.02
N PHE A 66 3.77 7.13 6.74
CA PHE A 66 4.98 7.30 7.55
C PHE A 66 5.01 6.38 8.77
N SER A 67 3.86 6.07 9.36
CA SER A 67 3.75 5.12 10.47
C SER A 67 4.19 3.72 10.04
N ASN A 68 3.71 3.24 8.89
CA ASN A 68 4.10 1.95 8.31
C ASN A 68 5.59 1.92 7.98
N ALA A 69 6.08 2.95 7.28
CA ALA A 69 7.48 3.04 6.88
C ALA A 69 8.43 3.15 8.08
N GLY A 70 8.08 3.93 9.07
CA GLY A 70 8.86 4.08 10.30
C GLY A 70 8.96 2.78 11.09
N PHE A 71 7.85 2.06 11.25
CA PHE A 71 7.85 0.77 11.92
C PHE A 71 8.70 -0.27 11.18
N ASP A 72 8.56 -0.38 9.87
CA ASP A 72 9.35 -1.30 9.06
C ASP A 72 10.83 -0.94 9.08
N SER A 73 11.17 0.35 8.99
CA SER A 73 12.56 0.82 9.06
C SER A 73 13.21 0.51 10.41
N GLY A 74 12.47 0.70 11.51
CA GLY A 74 12.93 0.34 12.85
C GLY A 74 13.22 -1.16 12.98
N ASN A 75 12.31 -2.01 12.49
CA ASN A 75 12.51 -3.47 12.49
C ASN A 75 13.70 -3.91 11.62
N ILE A 76 13.87 -3.29 10.45
CA ILE A 76 15.03 -3.56 9.59
C ILE A 76 16.32 -3.15 10.33
N GLY A 77 16.34 -1.99 10.98
CA GLY A 77 17.48 -1.53 11.75
C GLY A 77 17.85 -2.46 12.92
N ILE A 78 16.86 -2.91 13.69
CA ILE A 78 17.06 -3.87 14.79
C ILE A 78 17.63 -5.19 14.25
N ASN A 79 17.05 -5.72 13.18
CA ASN A 79 17.53 -6.94 12.55
C ASN A 79 18.96 -6.76 12.01
N TYR A 80 19.28 -5.58 11.51
CA TYR A 80 20.64 -5.23 11.10
C TYR A 80 21.62 -5.34 12.26
N VAL A 81 21.38 -4.67 13.34
CA VAL A 81 22.28 -4.67 14.50
C VAL A 81 22.44 -6.07 15.07
N ASN A 82 21.36 -6.85 15.16
CA ASN A 82 21.40 -8.19 15.72
C ASN A 82 22.18 -9.18 14.85
N ASN A 83 22.11 -9.04 13.53
CA ASN A 83 22.78 -9.96 12.61
C ASN A 83 24.22 -9.56 12.25
N GLN A 84 24.68 -8.37 12.62
CA GLN A 84 26.08 -7.97 12.43
C GLN A 84 27.06 -8.83 13.23
N LYS A 85 26.60 -9.48 14.29
CA LYS A 85 27.44 -10.32 15.14
C LYS A 85 27.96 -11.59 14.45
N ASP A 86 27.33 -12.00 13.37
CA ASP A 86 27.64 -13.29 12.70
C ASP A 86 28.45 -13.14 11.41
N GLY A 87 28.94 -11.94 11.06
CA GLY A 87 29.80 -11.73 9.87
C GLY A 87 29.18 -12.14 8.52
N SER A 88 27.91 -12.52 8.51
CA SER A 88 27.21 -12.93 7.30
C SER A 88 26.92 -11.72 6.41
N SER A 89 26.98 -11.93 5.10
CA SER A 89 26.66 -10.90 4.10
C SER A 89 25.20 -10.45 4.25
N PHE A 90 25.06 -9.42 5.04
CA PHE A 90 23.92 -8.91 5.75
C PHE A 90 22.71 -8.52 4.90
N LEU A 91 22.88 -8.25 3.61
CA LEU A 91 21.83 -7.65 2.78
C LEU A 91 20.95 -8.67 2.03
N LYS A 92 20.98 -9.95 2.40
CA LYS A 92 20.10 -10.93 1.77
C LYS A 92 18.75 -10.98 2.45
N ASN A 93 17.77 -10.27 1.84
CA ASN A 93 16.34 -10.47 2.07
C ASN A 93 15.76 -10.06 3.44
N ILE A 94 16.21 -8.93 3.99
CA ILE A 94 15.50 -8.35 5.12
C ILE A 94 14.22 -7.71 4.61
N SER A 95 13.09 -8.08 5.17
CA SER A 95 11.79 -7.51 4.81
C SER A 95 11.14 -6.80 5.98
N GLY A 96 10.52 -5.67 5.69
CA GLY A 96 9.65 -4.98 6.64
C GLY A 96 8.39 -5.82 6.90
N PRO A 97 8.04 -6.06 8.15
CA PRO A 97 6.95 -6.97 8.51
C PRO A 97 5.57 -6.45 8.09
N ILE A 98 5.39 -5.14 7.95
CA ILE A 98 4.10 -4.52 7.64
C ILE A 98 3.89 -4.40 6.14
N THR A 99 4.81 -3.74 5.45
CA THR A 99 4.65 -3.43 4.03
C THR A 99 5.20 -4.51 3.11
N GLY A 100 5.96 -5.48 3.65
CA GLY A 100 6.66 -6.48 2.85
C GLY A 100 7.82 -5.89 2.03
N LEU A 101 8.24 -4.67 2.37
CA LEU A 101 9.39 -4.02 1.79
C LEU A 101 10.62 -4.90 1.98
N THR A 102 11.34 -5.17 0.90
CA THR A 102 12.53 -6.03 0.95
C THR A 102 13.75 -5.24 0.52
N LEU A 103 14.78 -5.23 1.37
CA LEU A 103 16.08 -4.68 1.02
C LEU A 103 16.87 -5.71 0.21
N LYS A 104 17.37 -5.31 -0.94
CA LYS A 104 18.16 -6.15 -1.85
C LYS A 104 19.64 -5.77 -1.79
N SER A 105 20.49 -6.73 -2.12
CA SER A 105 21.92 -6.46 -2.34
C SER A 105 22.08 -5.35 -3.38
N GLY A 106 22.93 -4.34 -3.12
CA GLY A 106 23.09 -3.17 -3.97
C GLY A 106 22.27 -1.95 -3.54
N GLY A 107 21.59 -2.03 -2.38
CA GLY A 107 20.91 -0.87 -1.76
C GLY A 107 19.55 -0.55 -2.33
N TYR A 108 18.97 -1.39 -3.19
CA TYR A 108 17.60 -1.10 -3.62
C TYR A 108 16.57 -1.70 -2.69
N VAL A 109 15.44 -1.01 -2.66
CA VAL A 109 14.24 -1.43 -1.93
C VAL A 109 13.21 -1.94 -2.93
N LYS A 110 12.78 -3.20 -2.74
CA LYS A 110 11.64 -3.76 -3.46
C LYS A 110 10.40 -3.70 -2.57
N LYS A 111 9.35 -3.05 -3.06
CA LYS A 111 8.06 -2.92 -2.38
C LYS A 111 7.00 -3.70 -3.18
N PRO A 112 6.26 -4.63 -2.58
CA PRO A 112 5.16 -5.27 -3.26
C PRO A 112 4.02 -4.26 -3.43
N ILE A 113 3.54 -4.12 -4.65
CA ILE A 113 2.42 -3.23 -4.98
C ILE A 113 1.35 -4.09 -5.65
N ASN A 114 0.12 -3.93 -5.21
CA ASN A 114 -1.06 -4.48 -5.84
C ASN A 114 -1.83 -3.36 -6.54
N VAL A 115 -2.52 -3.68 -7.62
CA VAL A 115 -3.50 -2.77 -8.21
C VAL A 115 -4.85 -3.12 -7.62
N MET A 116 -5.47 -2.13 -7.00
CA MET A 116 -6.78 -2.26 -6.35
C MET A 116 -7.83 -1.54 -7.16
N GLN A 117 -9.05 -2.07 -7.17
CA GLN A 117 -10.24 -1.43 -7.69
C GLN A 117 -11.16 -1.03 -6.54
N ILE A 118 -11.75 0.15 -6.63
CA ILE A 118 -12.80 0.59 -5.72
C ILE A 118 -14.12 -0.05 -6.19
N GLU A 119 -14.71 -0.86 -5.33
CA GLU A 119 -16.05 -1.39 -5.51
C GLU A 119 -17.07 -0.52 -4.77
N SER A 120 -18.35 -0.82 -4.96
CA SER A 120 -19.42 -0.14 -4.24
C SER A 120 -19.19 -0.12 -2.72
N LEU A 121 -19.60 0.97 -2.08
CA LEU A 121 -19.44 1.20 -0.64
C LEU A 121 -17.97 1.20 -0.17
N GLY A 122 -17.03 1.57 -1.05
CA GLY A 122 -15.62 1.68 -0.71
C GLY A 122 -14.91 0.34 -0.44
N LYS A 123 -15.53 -0.76 -0.82
CA LYS A 123 -14.89 -2.08 -0.79
C LYS A 123 -13.77 -2.15 -1.82
N LEU A 124 -12.69 -2.85 -1.50
CA LEU A 124 -11.54 -2.96 -2.39
C LEU A 124 -11.39 -4.37 -2.91
N THR A 125 -11.20 -4.49 -4.22
CA THR A 125 -10.88 -5.76 -4.88
C THR A 125 -9.49 -5.68 -5.50
N ASN A 126 -8.69 -6.73 -5.29
CA ASN A 126 -7.37 -6.83 -5.89
C ASN A 126 -7.52 -7.27 -7.35
N ILE A 127 -7.14 -6.42 -8.28
CA ILE A 127 -7.05 -6.78 -9.69
C ILE A 127 -5.84 -7.69 -9.84
N LYS A 128 -6.09 -8.93 -10.25
CA LYS A 128 -5.06 -9.97 -10.39
C LYS A 128 -3.79 -9.40 -11.00
N LYS A 129 -2.65 -9.66 -10.35
CA LYS A 129 -1.31 -9.33 -10.81
C LYS A 129 -1.22 -9.36 -12.33
N CYS A 130 -0.78 -8.28 -12.94
CA CYS A 130 -0.15 -8.32 -14.24
C CYS A 130 1.15 -9.15 -14.13
N SER A 131 1.03 -10.46 -14.11
CA SER A 131 2.16 -11.40 -13.99
C SER A 131 2.94 -11.57 -15.29
N ASN A 132 2.63 -10.80 -16.34
CA ASN A 132 3.12 -11.00 -17.70
C ASN A 132 3.93 -9.83 -18.29
N PHE A 133 4.53 -8.98 -17.49
CA PHE A 133 5.66 -8.21 -17.99
C PHE A 133 6.92 -9.09 -17.87
N LYS A 134 7.10 -9.99 -18.84
CA LYS A 134 8.42 -10.56 -19.15
C LYS A 134 9.19 -9.45 -19.84
N ASN A 135 10.25 -8.95 -19.21
CA ASN A 135 11.33 -8.28 -19.91
C ASN A 135 12.06 -9.27 -20.78
#